data_bc70424be77070255feecd32de18c435
#
_entry.id   bc70424be77070255feecd32de18c435
#
_cell.length_a   1.000
_cell.length_b   1.000
_cell.length_c   1.000
_cell.angle_alpha   90.00
_cell.angle_beta   90.00
_cell.angle_gamma   90.00
#
_symmetry.space_group_name_H-M   'P 1'
#
loop_
_entity.id
_entity.type
_entity.pdbx_description
1 polymer ?
#
loop_
_entity_poly.entity_id
_entity_poly.type
_entity_poly.pdbx_seq_one_letter_code
_entity_poly.pdbx_strand_id
1 'polypeptide(L)'
;MVSLTAMSKTTPSVTELPPPKILIVDDDPDIALVLHDLLEHVGYRVSVAGTGAEALSKAKAESLSAVVLDLMLPDMDGLSVLTLLKQIDPVLPVIMLTAFVEVAKKHSSLTEGAFGYLTKPYDAEELKALIRRAVGVKHLSIEAAATKQALTASEDRFREVVQTAPDAIVLADGEGKILSWNSAAERLFGYLAGEVLGESLTMIMPERYRARHVQALARVRTTGDLRLKGTVVTMHGLHKDGREFPIEMSLSSWISDGQRVHCGIVRDITARKEAEARLLRQQIEQQALLDLIPAMVWYKDAHNRILRANRRAAASIKKTVAEIEGRSTDEFYPEEAERYHQDDLEVIVSGRPKLGIIEPYQTGDGEKRWVQTDKVPYLDPQGNVLGVLVFAQDITERKRTEEALRESADCLRLVMESASNGIIVVDAEGMILLTNPHVDTQFGYERGELPGQPVERLMPARLRPQASDRAGVFLIRPDDRSVSPVRECVGLRKDGTEFPFTMTLTPLMTTNGLYSVVAVNQAQGIA
;
A
#
# COMPACT_ATOMS: atom_id res chain seq x y z
N MET A 1 17.34 -15.56 15.47
CA MET A 1 18.06 -16.82 15.76
C MET A 1 17.13 -17.96 15.36
N VAL A 2 17.26 -18.45 14.13
CA VAL A 2 16.58 -19.67 13.67
C VAL A 2 17.70 -20.65 13.36
N SER A 3 17.68 -21.75 14.09
CA SER A 3 18.68 -22.83 14.11
C SER A 3 18.71 -23.51 12.74
N LEU A 4 19.87 -23.47 12.08
CA LEU A 4 20.19 -24.33 10.94
C LEU A 4 20.44 -25.75 11.47
N THR A 5 19.44 -26.58 11.42
CA THR A 5 19.58 -28.02 11.64
C THR A 5 20.27 -28.63 10.43
N ALA A 6 21.38 -29.26 10.67
CA ALA A 6 22.23 -29.94 9.71
C ALA A 6 21.44 -30.99 8.92
N MET A 7 21.33 -30.79 7.60
CA MET A 7 20.93 -31.86 6.69
C MET A 7 22.06 -32.89 6.62
N SER A 8 21.83 -34.02 7.27
CA SER A 8 22.62 -35.24 7.15
C SER A 8 22.72 -35.61 5.67
N LYS A 9 23.96 -35.67 5.16
CA LYS A 9 24.28 -36.28 3.89
C LYS A 9 24.05 -37.80 4.02
N THR A 10 22.83 -38.23 3.68
CA THR A 10 22.59 -39.63 3.34
C THR A 10 23.21 -39.84 1.96
N THR A 11 24.39 -40.44 1.95
CA THR A 11 24.98 -41.10 0.78
C THR A 11 23.95 -42.13 0.31
N PRO A 12 23.48 -42.13 -0.96
CA PRO A 12 22.63 -43.20 -1.43
C PRO A 12 23.42 -44.50 -1.32
N SER A 13 22.87 -45.49 -0.61
CA SER A 13 23.40 -46.85 -0.60
C SER A 13 23.56 -47.29 -2.06
N VAL A 14 24.77 -47.71 -2.41
CA VAL A 14 25.02 -48.40 -3.70
C VAL A 14 24.10 -49.62 -3.70
N THR A 15 22.99 -49.51 -4.39
CA THR A 15 22.11 -50.66 -4.67
C THR A 15 22.98 -51.56 -5.55
N GLU A 16 23.49 -52.68 -5.00
CA GLU A 16 24.16 -53.71 -5.80
C GLU A 16 23.22 -54.12 -6.93
N LEU A 17 23.61 -53.77 -8.13
CA LEU A 17 22.86 -54.18 -9.33
C LEU A 17 22.81 -55.70 -9.33
N PRO A 18 21.64 -56.30 -9.65
CA PRO A 18 21.54 -57.76 -9.75
C PRO A 18 22.59 -58.26 -10.72
N PRO A 19 23.18 -59.43 -10.47
CA PRO A 19 24.25 -59.99 -11.33
C PRO A 19 23.77 -60.05 -12.80
N PRO A 20 24.66 -59.69 -13.76
CA PRO A 20 24.31 -59.63 -15.17
C PRO A 20 23.74 -60.96 -15.67
N LYS A 21 22.70 -60.89 -16.51
CA LYS A 21 22.02 -62.08 -17.01
C LYS A 21 22.47 -62.38 -18.44
N ILE A 22 22.94 -63.61 -18.66
CA ILE A 22 23.42 -64.13 -19.95
C ILE A 22 22.41 -65.16 -20.48
N LEU A 23 22.01 -65.04 -21.72
CA LEU A 23 21.22 -66.04 -22.40
C LEU A 23 22.16 -66.94 -23.24
N ILE A 24 22.09 -68.22 -23.03
CA ILE A 24 22.78 -69.24 -23.84
C ILE A 24 21.70 -69.82 -24.80
N VAL A 25 22.05 -69.85 -26.04
CA VAL A 25 21.19 -70.47 -27.11
C VAL A 25 21.97 -71.52 -27.85
N ASP A 26 21.72 -72.78 -27.53
CA ASP A 26 22.37 -73.96 -28.12
C ASP A 26 21.39 -75.11 -28.00
N ASP A 27 21.23 -75.90 -29.07
CA ASP A 27 20.31 -77.05 -29.14
C ASP A 27 20.89 -78.30 -28.50
N ASP A 28 22.21 -78.29 -28.25
CA ASP A 28 22.89 -79.39 -27.53
C ASP A 28 22.78 -79.14 -26.01
N PRO A 29 22.02 -80.00 -25.29
CA PRO A 29 21.80 -79.81 -23.87
C PRO A 29 23.09 -79.93 -23.01
N ASP A 30 24.05 -80.74 -23.49
CA ASP A 30 25.31 -80.96 -22.79
C ASP A 30 26.22 -79.72 -22.92
N ILE A 31 26.28 -79.15 -24.12
CA ILE A 31 26.99 -77.88 -24.35
C ILE A 31 26.34 -76.73 -23.53
N ALA A 32 25.04 -76.64 -23.61
CA ALA A 32 24.31 -75.61 -22.84
C ALA A 32 24.50 -75.71 -21.35
N LEU A 33 24.54 -76.96 -20.81
CA LEU A 33 24.81 -77.20 -19.37
C LEU A 33 26.25 -76.78 -18.95
N VAL A 34 27.24 -77.19 -19.78
CA VAL A 34 28.64 -76.79 -19.52
C VAL A 34 28.81 -75.28 -19.53
N LEU A 35 28.21 -74.59 -20.48
CA LEU A 35 28.23 -73.11 -20.54
C LEU A 35 27.49 -72.47 -19.38
N HIS A 36 26.36 -73.04 -18.98
CA HIS A 36 25.59 -72.61 -17.83
C HIS A 36 26.45 -72.64 -16.58
N ASP A 37 27.00 -73.79 -16.24
CA ASP A 37 27.83 -73.98 -15.04
C ASP A 37 29.08 -73.08 -15.07
N LEU A 38 29.73 -72.94 -16.22
CA LEU A 38 30.89 -72.09 -16.42
C LEU A 38 30.59 -70.60 -16.09
N LEU A 39 29.44 -70.11 -16.55
CA LEU A 39 29.07 -68.70 -16.40
C LEU A 39 28.46 -68.40 -15.04
N GLU A 40 27.71 -69.33 -14.45
CA GLU A 40 27.26 -69.20 -13.07
C GLU A 40 28.45 -69.17 -12.06
N HIS A 41 29.47 -70.00 -12.31
CA HIS A 41 30.68 -70.00 -11.47
C HIS A 41 31.44 -68.67 -11.51
N VAL A 42 31.30 -67.91 -12.58
CA VAL A 42 31.86 -66.54 -12.73
C VAL A 42 30.96 -65.48 -12.13
N GLY A 43 29.75 -65.83 -11.67
CA GLY A 43 28.83 -64.91 -11.00
C GLY A 43 27.78 -64.26 -11.91
N TYR A 44 27.57 -64.79 -13.13
CA TYR A 44 26.46 -64.39 -14.00
C TYR A 44 25.19 -65.18 -13.66
N ARG A 45 24.05 -64.59 -13.86
CA ARG A 45 22.79 -65.34 -13.94
C ARG A 45 22.64 -65.87 -15.35
N VAL A 46 22.27 -67.11 -15.50
CA VAL A 46 22.19 -67.76 -16.80
C VAL A 46 20.75 -68.19 -17.10
N SER A 47 20.35 -67.99 -18.34
CA SER A 47 19.11 -68.52 -18.91
C SER A 47 19.49 -69.30 -20.17
N VAL A 48 18.86 -70.45 -20.40
CA VAL A 48 19.19 -71.31 -21.51
C VAL A 48 17.98 -71.48 -22.45
N ALA A 49 18.18 -71.44 -23.74
CA ALA A 49 17.18 -71.70 -24.80
C ALA A 49 17.72 -72.75 -25.78
N GLY A 50 16.94 -73.73 -26.07
CA GLY A 50 17.32 -74.77 -27.04
C GLY A 50 16.89 -74.50 -28.50
N THR A 51 16.18 -73.36 -28.70
CA THR A 51 15.68 -72.94 -30.03
C THR A 51 15.73 -71.44 -30.20
N GLY A 52 15.76 -70.95 -31.41
CA GLY A 52 15.71 -69.55 -31.74
C GLY A 52 14.41 -68.85 -31.26
N ALA A 53 13.28 -69.55 -31.43
CA ALA A 53 11.97 -69.07 -31.00
C ALA A 53 11.94 -68.86 -29.44
N GLU A 54 12.51 -69.80 -28.67
CA GLU A 54 12.62 -69.68 -27.22
C GLU A 54 13.57 -68.56 -26.83
N ALA A 55 14.71 -68.38 -27.50
CA ALA A 55 15.64 -67.33 -27.32
C ALA A 55 14.99 -65.96 -27.51
N LEU A 56 14.21 -65.75 -28.55
CA LEU A 56 13.48 -64.50 -28.81
C LEU A 56 12.38 -64.24 -27.79
N SER A 57 11.70 -65.30 -27.33
CA SER A 57 10.71 -65.19 -26.26
C SER A 57 11.34 -64.69 -24.94
N LYS A 58 12.47 -65.30 -24.55
CA LYS A 58 13.24 -64.91 -23.37
C LYS A 58 13.83 -63.50 -23.48
N ALA A 59 14.34 -63.11 -24.65
CA ALA A 59 14.86 -61.78 -24.91
C ALA A 59 13.79 -60.68 -24.78
N LYS A 60 12.51 -60.97 -25.05
CA LYS A 60 11.38 -60.06 -24.83
C LYS A 60 10.94 -59.98 -23.35
N ALA A 61 11.07 -61.08 -22.61
CA ALA A 61 10.59 -61.21 -21.26
C ALA A 61 11.64 -60.81 -20.20
N GLU A 62 12.92 -60.86 -20.53
CA GLU A 62 14.02 -60.75 -19.61
C GLU A 62 15.00 -59.62 -20.00
N SER A 63 15.54 -58.90 -19.00
CA SER A 63 16.63 -57.95 -19.25
C SER A 63 17.96 -58.69 -19.37
N LEU A 64 18.44 -58.87 -20.59
CA LEU A 64 19.66 -59.58 -20.91
C LEU A 64 20.88 -58.64 -20.97
N SER A 65 22.02 -59.06 -20.42
CA SER A 65 23.29 -58.35 -20.47
C SER A 65 24.14 -58.78 -21.68
N ALA A 66 24.05 -60.04 -22.10
CA ALA A 66 24.64 -60.59 -23.33
C ALA A 66 23.94 -61.89 -23.74
N VAL A 67 24.11 -62.27 -24.99
CA VAL A 67 23.64 -63.56 -25.55
C VAL A 67 24.83 -64.30 -26.10
N VAL A 68 24.92 -65.60 -25.80
CA VAL A 68 25.83 -66.58 -26.46
C VAL A 68 24.93 -67.43 -27.35
N LEU A 69 25.13 -67.37 -28.66
CA LEU A 69 24.21 -67.94 -29.67
C LEU A 69 24.92 -68.89 -30.60
N ASP A 70 24.44 -70.11 -30.67
CA ASP A 70 24.91 -71.04 -31.69
C ASP A 70 24.40 -70.65 -33.07
N LEU A 71 25.23 -70.88 -34.09
CA LEU A 71 24.89 -70.58 -35.48
C LEU A 71 23.84 -71.56 -36.01
N MET A 72 23.88 -72.81 -35.58
CA MET A 72 23.00 -73.91 -36.09
C MET A 72 21.95 -74.21 -35.00
N LEU A 73 20.71 -73.90 -35.25
CA LEU A 73 19.60 -74.21 -34.34
C LEU A 73 18.54 -75.04 -35.13
N PRO A 74 17.72 -75.81 -34.41
CA PRO A 74 16.80 -76.76 -35.08
C PRO A 74 15.62 -76.07 -35.77
N ASP A 75 15.24 -74.90 -35.39
CA ASP A 75 14.07 -74.15 -35.85
C ASP A 75 14.40 -73.00 -36.81
N MET A 76 15.55 -72.38 -36.65
CA MET A 76 15.96 -71.25 -37.50
C MET A 76 17.48 -71.02 -37.44
N ASP A 77 18.01 -70.35 -38.47
CA ASP A 77 19.44 -69.99 -38.53
C ASP A 77 19.81 -68.96 -37.48
N GLY A 78 20.94 -69.16 -36.79
CA GLY A 78 21.43 -68.26 -35.71
C GLY A 78 21.64 -66.84 -36.20
N LEU A 79 21.97 -66.58 -37.47
CA LEU A 79 22.06 -65.19 -37.99
C LEU A 79 20.70 -64.50 -38.07
N SER A 80 19.65 -65.28 -38.36
CA SER A 80 18.28 -64.78 -38.31
C SER A 80 17.88 -64.41 -36.87
N VAL A 81 18.26 -65.27 -35.89
CA VAL A 81 18.05 -64.99 -34.46
C VAL A 81 18.80 -63.71 -34.04
N LEU A 82 20.07 -63.54 -34.43
CA LEU A 82 20.87 -62.35 -34.19
C LEU A 82 20.15 -61.11 -34.70
N THR A 83 19.68 -61.12 -35.93
CA THR A 83 18.98 -59.96 -36.53
C THR A 83 17.72 -59.63 -35.76
N LEU A 84 16.94 -60.58 -35.32
CA LEU A 84 15.73 -60.36 -34.53
C LEU A 84 16.04 -59.91 -33.10
N LEU A 85 17.08 -60.45 -32.49
CA LEU A 85 17.54 -59.97 -31.17
C LEU A 85 17.95 -58.50 -31.22
N LYS A 86 18.63 -58.06 -32.30
CA LYS A 86 19.03 -56.68 -32.53
C LYS A 86 17.83 -55.75 -32.81
N GLN A 87 16.75 -56.26 -33.33
CA GLN A 87 15.49 -55.50 -33.45
C GLN A 87 14.79 -55.31 -32.09
N ILE A 88 14.90 -56.31 -31.17
CA ILE A 88 14.36 -56.22 -29.83
C ILE A 88 15.20 -55.25 -28.98
N ASP A 89 16.53 -55.39 -29.03
CA ASP A 89 17.47 -54.56 -28.28
C ASP A 89 18.73 -54.31 -29.14
N PRO A 90 18.82 -53.14 -29.79
CA PRO A 90 19.94 -52.80 -30.69
C PRO A 90 21.30 -52.81 -30.01
N VAL A 91 21.34 -52.58 -28.68
CA VAL A 91 22.59 -52.53 -27.91
C VAL A 91 22.90 -53.83 -27.18
N LEU A 92 22.07 -54.89 -27.36
CA LEU A 92 22.32 -56.22 -26.77
C LEU A 92 23.51 -56.88 -27.45
N PRO A 93 24.60 -57.17 -26.75
CA PRO A 93 25.76 -57.88 -27.33
C PRO A 93 25.40 -59.34 -27.53
N VAL A 94 25.64 -59.84 -28.74
CA VAL A 94 25.44 -61.26 -29.11
C VAL A 94 26.77 -61.82 -29.55
N ILE A 95 27.21 -62.90 -28.90
CA ILE A 95 28.43 -63.65 -29.20
C ILE A 95 28.00 -64.93 -29.97
N MET A 96 28.48 -65.03 -31.15
CA MET A 96 28.16 -66.23 -32.03
C MET A 96 29.11 -67.34 -31.79
N LEU A 97 28.59 -68.54 -31.59
CA LEU A 97 29.37 -69.79 -31.56
C LEU A 97 29.24 -70.50 -32.92
N THR A 98 30.33 -71.01 -33.46
CA THR A 98 30.29 -71.68 -34.79
C THR A 98 31.30 -72.85 -34.87
N ALA A 99 30.93 -73.95 -35.56
CA ALA A 99 31.82 -75.03 -35.83
C ALA A 99 32.73 -74.80 -37.08
N PHE A 100 32.46 -73.78 -37.88
CA PHE A 100 33.16 -73.51 -39.14
C PHE A 100 34.07 -72.29 -39.06
N VAL A 101 35.41 -72.52 -39.11
CA VAL A 101 36.43 -71.46 -39.05
C VAL A 101 36.29 -70.47 -40.22
N GLU A 102 35.90 -70.94 -41.41
CA GLU A 102 35.68 -70.05 -42.56
C GLU A 102 34.49 -69.10 -42.38
N VAL A 103 33.42 -69.54 -41.71
CA VAL A 103 32.26 -68.74 -41.39
C VAL A 103 32.64 -67.67 -40.39
N ALA A 104 33.37 -68.02 -39.37
CA ALA A 104 33.88 -67.03 -38.38
C ALA A 104 34.76 -65.96 -39.05
N LYS A 105 35.65 -66.35 -39.98
CA LYS A 105 36.54 -65.41 -40.71
C LYS A 105 35.77 -64.56 -41.71
N LYS A 106 34.78 -65.13 -42.41
CA LYS A 106 33.98 -64.44 -43.44
C LYS A 106 33.00 -63.42 -42.81
N HIS A 107 32.42 -63.77 -41.67
CA HIS A 107 31.46 -62.91 -40.96
C HIS A 107 32.10 -61.98 -39.94
N SER A 108 33.36 -62.24 -39.49
CA SER A 108 34.10 -61.27 -38.60
C SER A 108 34.47 -59.99 -39.34
N SER A 109 34.45 -59.98 -40.67
CA SER A 109 34.69 -58.77 -41.48
C SER A 109 33.42 -58.02 -41.93
N LEU A 110 32.24 -58.52 -41.64
CA LEU A 110 30.97 -57.94 -42.07
C LEU A 110 29.97 -57.77 -40.97
N THR A 111 29.78 -56.58 -40.57
CA THR A 111 28.58 -55.77 -40.34
C THR A 111 27.24 -56.43 -39.95
N GLU A 112 27.14 -57.67 -39.49
CA GLU A 112 25.88 -58.27 -39.09
C GLU A 112 25.45 -58.06 -37.65
N GLY A 113 26.13 -57.12 -36.92
CA GLY A 113 25.72 -56.74 -35.60
C GLY A 113 26.11 -57.68 -34.46
N ALA A 114 26.86 -58.78 -34.73
CA ALA A 114 27.40 -59.61 -33.66
C ALA A 114 28.52 -58.90 -32.91
N PHE A 115 28.58 -59.06 -31.59
CA PHE A 115 29.65 -58.51 -30.74
C PHE A 115 30.97 -59.26 -30.93
N GLY A 116 30.92 -60.56 -31.22
CA GLY A 116 32.05 -61.40 -31.46
C GLY A 116 31.68 -62.78 -31.92
N TYR A 117 32.68 -63.56 -32.45
CA TYR A 117 32.53 -64.90 -32.91
C TYR A 117 33.55 -65.77 -32.21
N LEU A 118 33.16 -66.99 -31.81
CA LEU A 118 34.04 -68.04 -31.27
C LEU A 118 33.83 -69.35 -32.04
N THR A 119 34.95 -70.04 -32.38
CA THR A 119 34.88 -71.30 -33.05
C THR A 119 34.93 -72.46 -32.04
N LYS A 120 33.98 -73.42 -32.23
CA LYS A 120 34.00 -74.70 -31.47
C LYS A 120 35.11 -75.64 -32.02
N PRO A 121 35.98 -76.23 -31.13
CA PRO A 121 36.02 -76.07 -29.71
C PRO A 121 36.69 -74.73 -29.34
N TYR A 122 36.12 -73.99 -28.38
CA TYR A 122 36.63 -72.71 -27.91
C TYR A 122 37.32 -72.85 -26.55
N ASP A 123 38.24 -71.89 -26.26
CA ASP A 123 38.84 -71.79 -24.97
C ASP A 123 37.84 -71.09 -24.00
N ALA A 124 37.66 -71.69 -22.81
CA ALA A 124 36.76 -71.17 -21.80
C ALA A 124 37.18 -69.76 -21.32
N GLU A 125 38.50 -69.49 -21.28
CA GLU A 125 38.98 -68.17 -20.89
C GLU A 125 38.72 -67.11 -21.98
N GLU A 126 38.80 -67.46 -23.25
CA GLU A 126 38.48 -66.61 -24.37
C GLU A 126 36.98 -66.23 -24.36
N LEU A 127 36.11 -67.24 -24.13
CA LEU A 127 34.66 -66.98 -23.99
C LEU A 127 34.35 -66.05 -22.81
N LYS A 128 34.92 -66.32 -21.62
CA LYS A 128 34.74 -65.49 -20.44
C LYS A 128 35.20 -64.04 -20.67
N ALA A 129 36.36 -63.87 -21.33
CA ALA A 129 36.88 -62.55 -21.67
C ALA A 129 35.96 -61.80 -22.63
N LEU A 130 35.41 -62.48 -23.61
CA LEU A 130 34.50 -61.90 -24.59
C LEU A 130 33.16 -61.49 -23.92
N ILE A 131 32.59 -62.36 -23.10
CA ILE A 131 31.36 -62.07 -22.33
C ILE A 131 31.59 -60.89 -21.36
N ARG A 132 32.69 -60.86 -20.65
CA ARG A 132 33.00 -59.72 -19.75
C ARG A 132 33.04 -58.38 -20.49
N ARG A 133 33.67 -58.38 -21.68
CA ARG A 133 33.69 -57.21 -22.56
C ARG A 133 32.28 -56.85 -23.06
N ALA A 134 31.49 -57.82 -23.45
CA ALA A 134 30.14 -57.65 -23.93
C ALA A 134 29.25 -57.02 -22.85
N VAL A 135 29.27 -57.59 -21.64
CA VAL A 135 28.52 -57.05 -20.48
C VAL A 135 28.98 -55.62 -20.13
N GLY A 136 30.30 -55.35 -20.16
CA GLY A 136 30.82 -54.02 -19.91
C GLY A 136 30.35 -52.96 -20.91
N VAL A 137 30.34 -53.31 -22.21
CA VAL A 137 29.80 -52.39 -23.27
C VAL A 137 28.31 -52.13 -23.10
N LYS A 138 27.54 -53.16 -22.76
CA LYS A 138 26.09 -53.01 -22.51
C LYS A 138 25.84 -52.09 -21.32
N HIS A 139 26.60 -52.26 -20.22
CA HIS A 139 26.48 -51.43 -19.00
C HIS A 139 26.80 -49.97 -19.28
N LEU A 140 27.93 -49.70 -19.95
CA LEU A 140 28.30 -48.31 -20.33
C LEU A 140 27.26 -47.64 -21.23
N SER A 141 26.66 -48.42 -22.16
CA SER A 141 25.62 -47.89 -23.04
C SER A 141 24.36 -47.49 -22.27
N ILE A 142 23.94 -48.29 -21.27
CA ILE A 142 22.79 -47.98 -20.40
C ILE A 142 23.08 -46.73 -19.53
N GLU A 143 24.28 -46.66 -18.92
CA GLU A 143 24.67 -45.50 -18.11
C GLU A 143 24.72 -44.22 -18.94
N ALA A 144 25.28 -44.27 -20.14
CA ALA A 144 25.33 -43.10 -21.03
C ALA A 144 23.93 -42.62 -21.42
N ALA A 145 23.02 -43.54 -21.71
CA ALA A 145 21.62 -43.21 -22.02
C ALA A 145 20.89 -42.58 -20.82
N ALA A 146 21.06 -43.17 -19.63
CA ALA A 146 20.47 -42.66 -18.40
C ALA A 146 21.00 -41.26 -18.03
N THR A 147 22.33 -41.06 -18.14
CA THR A 147 22.96 -39.77 -17.90
C THR A 147 22.46 -38.70 -18.86
N LYS A 148 22.37 -39.02 -20.15
CA LYS A 148 21.83 -38.11 -21.16
C LYS A 148 20.38 -37.73 -20.86
N GLN A 149 19.57 -38.73 -20.52
CA GLN A 149 18.16 -38.48 -20.18
C GLN A 149 18.00 -37.61 -18.91
N ALA A 150 18.82 -37.89 -17.89
CA ALA A 150 18.82 -37.09 -16.66
C ALA A 150 19.25 -35.65 -16.93
N LEU A 151 20.27 -35.46 -17.79
CA LEU A 151 20.73 -34.10 -18.18
C LEU A 151 19.60 -33.36 -18.93
N THR A 152 19.00 -33.97 -19.94
CA THR A 152 17.89 -33.36 -20.70
C THR A 152 16.72 -33.00 -19.78
N ALA A 153 16.31 -33.91 -18.90
CA ALA A 153 15.25 -33.65 -17.93
C ALA A 153 15.60 -32.53 -16.93
N SER A 154 16.87 -32.37 -16.61
CA SER A 154 17.34 -31.27 -15.75
C SER A 154 17.33 -29.93 -16.48
N GLU A 155 17.78 -29.92 -17.74
CA GLU A 155 17.74 -28.70 -18.59
C GLU A 155 16.33 -28.22 -18.84
N ASP A 156 15.39 -29.15 -19.15
CA ASP A 156 13.99 -28.81 -19.38
C ASP A 156 13.32 -28.25 -18.13
N ARG A 157 13.57 -28.86 -16.96
CA ARG A 157 13.08 -28.33 -15.68
C ARG A 157 13.62 -26.93 -15.39
N PHE A 158 14.92 -26.72 -15.61
CA PHE A 158 15.51 -25.40 -15.41
C PHE A 158 14.91 -24.36 -16.35
N ARG A 159 14.74 -24.72 -17.62
CA ARG A 159 14.12 -23.84 -18.63
C ARG A 159 12.69 -23.48 -18.24
N GLU A 160 11.91 -24.43 -17.77
CA GLU A 160 10.53 -24.20 -17.37
C GLU A 160 10.44 -23.28 -16.13
N VAL A 161 11.28 -23.48 -15.13
CA VAL A 161 11.36 -22.60 -13.94
C VAL A 161 11.69 -21.16 -14.34
N VAL A 162 12.64 -20.97 -15.26
CA VAL A 162 13.00 -19.62 -15.73
C VAL A 162 11.86 -19.00 -16.54
N GLN A 163 11.22 -19.76 -17.42
CA GLN A 163 10.14 -19.27 -18.28
C GLN A 163 8.86 -18.91 -17.51
N THR A 164 8.55 -19.66 -16.46
CA THR A 164 7.35 -19.43 -15.63
C THR A 164 7.56 -18.44 -14.48
N ALA A 165 8.80 -17.99 -14.26
CA ALA A 165 9.11 -17.03 -13.21
C ALA A 165 8.26 -15.74 -13.36
N PRO A 166 7.73 -15.17 -12.25
CA PRO A 166 6.93 -13.95 -12.30
C PRO A 166 7.75 -12.71 -12.64
N ASP A 167 9.03 -12.70 -12.27
CA ASP A 167 9.96 -11.61 -12.53
C ASP A 167 10.66 -11.83 -13.88
N ALA A 168 11.01 -10.72 -14.55
CA ALA A 168 11.80 -10.78 -15.77
C ALA A 168 13.22 -11.26 -15.48
N ILE A 169 13.64 -12.34 -16.12
CA ILE A 169 14.99 -12.91 -16.03
C ILE A 169 15.68 -12.72 -17.37
N VAL A 170 16.77 -11.99 -17.36
CA VAL A 170 17.56 -11.67 -18.56
C VAL A 170 18.99 -12.12 -18.34
N LEU A 171 19.49 -12.95 -19.25
CA LEU A 171 20.90 -13.30 -19.29
C LEU A 171 21.59 -12.53 -20.43
N ALA A 172 22.80 -12.08 -20.17
CA ALA A 172 23.65 -11.42 -21.17
C ALA A 172 25.10 -11.90 -21.07
N ASP A 173 25.82 -11.80 -22.16
CA ASP A 173 27.26 -12.06 -22.21
C ASP A 173 28.09 -10.91 -21.60
N GLY A 174 29.42 -11.07 -21.63
CA GLY A 174 30.34 -10.05 -21.12
C GLY A 174 30.37 -8.74 -21.92
N GLU A 175 29.76 -8.71 -23.11
CA GLU A 175 29.61 -7.52 -23.95
C GLU A 175 28.22 -6.88 -23.79
N GLY A 176 27.33 -7.52 -23.03
CA GLY A 176 25.96 -7.03 -22.81
C GLY A 176 24.98 -7.43 -23.90
N LYS A 177 25.28 -8.47 -24.71
CA LYS A 177 24.34 -9.05 -25.66
C LYS A 177 23.44 -10.05 -24.95
N ILE A 178 22.16 -10.00 -25.23
CA ILE A 178 21.13 -10.82 -24.60
C ILE A 178 21.26 -12.28 -25.04
N LEU A 179 21.45 -13.19 -24.10
CA LEU A 179 21.56 -14.63 -24.28
C LEU A 179 20.25 -15.37 -23.96
N SER A 180 19.47 -14.83 -23.01
CA SER A 180 18.21 -15.46 -22.60
C SER A 180 17.21 -14.39 -22.16
N TRP A 181 15.95 -14.68 -22.46
CA TRP A 181 14.84 -13.77 -22.28
C TRP A 181 13.60 -14.59 -21.91
N ASN A 182 13.10 -14.48 -20.68
CA ASN A 182 11.95 -15.27 -20.26
C ASN A 182 10.61 -14.59 -20.60
N SER A 183 9.52 -15.30 -20.47
CA SER A 183 8.17 -14.79 -20.77
C SER A 183 7.78 -13.56 -19.94
N ALA A 184 8.30 -13.43 -18.71
CA ALA A 184 8.07 -12.23 -17.91
C ALA A 184 8.81 -11.02 -18.49
N ALA A 185 10.01 -11.20 -19.03
CA ALA A 185 10.73 -10.14 -19.70
C ALA A 185 10.03 -9.68 -20.99
N GLU A 186 9.43 -10.62 -21.75
CA GLU A 186 8.60 -10.26 -22.91
C GLU A 186 7.42 -9.37 -22.52
N ARG A 187 6.69 -9.75 -21.48
CA ARG A 187 5.56 -8.95 -20.98
C ARG A 187 5.99 -7.61 -20.43
N LEU A 188 7.13 -7.56 -19.73
CA LEU A 188 7.61 -6.37 -19.04
C LEU A 188 8.13 -5.31 -20.01
N PHE A 189 8.92 -5.72 -21.02
CA PHE A 189 9.58 -4.80 -21.95
C PHE A 189 8.89 -4.71 -23.31
N GLY A 190 7.93 -5.60 -23.62
CA GLY A 190 7.16 -5.60 -24.85
C GLY A 190 7.91 -6.14 -26.09
N TYR A 191 9.08 -6.76 -25.91
CA TYR A 191 9.85 -7.42 -26.97
C TYR A 191 9.71 -8.92 -26.87
N LEU A 192 9.51 -9.60 -27.99
CA LEU A 192 9.59 -11.06 -28.07
C LEU A 192 11.04 -11.54 -27.98
N ALA A 193 11.29 -12.74 -27.48
CA ALA A 193 12.63 -13.30 -27.37
C ALA A 193 13.38 -13.29 -28.71
N GLY A 194 12.70 -13.65 -29.80
CA GLY A 194 13.29 -13.63 -31.14
C GLY A 194 13.75 -12.25 -31.64
N GLU A 195 13.27 -11.16 -31.06
CA GLU A 195 13.65 -9.78 -31.43
C GLU A 195 14.88 -9.28 -30.67
N VAL A 196 15.16 -9.89 -29.49
CA VAL A 196 16.18 -9.35 -28.56
C VAL A 196 17.39 -10.26 -28.40
N LEU A 197 17.30 -11.54 -28.74
CA LEU A 197 18.43 -12.46 -28.60
C LEU A 197 19.58 -12.03 -29.51
N GLY A 198 20.76 -11.83 -28.92
CA GLY A 198 21.95 -11.30 -29.59
C GLY A 198 22.04 -9.77 -29.64
N GLU A 199 20.96 -9.08 -29.34
CA GLU A 199 20.92 -7.61 -29.29
C GLU A 199 21.48 -7.06 -27.96
N SER A 200 21.78 -5.77 -27.93
CA SER A 200 22.35 -5.12 -26.75
C SER A 200 21.31 -4.82 -25.69
N LEU A 201 21.64 -5.06 -24.40
CA LEU A 201 20.84 -4.66 -23.24
C LEU A 201 20.48 -3.17 -23.21
N THR A 202 21.23 -2.33 -23.94
CA THR A 202 20.95 -0.88 -23.99
C THR A 202 19.61 -0.55 -24.61
N MET A 203 19.00 -1.46 -25.37
CA MET A 203 17.66 -1.26 -25.96
C MET A 203 16.55 -1.13 -24.92
N ILE A 204 16.69 -1.80 -23.78
CA ILE A 204 15.70 -1.77 -22.67
C ILE A 204 16.06 -0.71 -21.61
N MET A 205 17.02 0.15 -21.90
CA MET A 205 17.48 1.19 -20.98
C MET A 205 17.20 2.59 -21.53
N PRO A 206 16.65 3.50 -20.72
CA PRO A 206 16.65 4.92 -21.02
C PRO A 206 18.05 5.44 -21.38
N GLU A 207 18.12 6.40 -22.28
CA GLU A 207 19.39 6.91 -22.84
C GLU A 207 20.38 7.37 -21.76
N ARG A 208 19.88 8.00 -20.70
CA ARG A 208 20.70 8.48 -19.57
C ARG A 208 21.49 7.40 -18.82
N TYR A 209 21.11 6.11 -18.97
CA TYR A 209 21.82 4.99 -18.31
C TYR A 209 22.81 4.28 -19.24
N ARG A 210 22.68 4.41 -20.58
CA ARG A 210 23.41 3.61 -21.58
C ARG A 210 24.92 3.76 -21.48
N ALA A 211 25.42 4.99 -21.46
CA ALA A 211 26.86 5.27 -21.38
C ALA A 211 27.49 4.68 -20.10
N ARG A 212 26.81 4.86 -18.97
CA ARG A 212 27.27 4.32 -17.68
C ARG A 212 27.25 2.79 -17.65
N HIS A 213 26.26 2.17 -18.29
CA HIS A 213 26.16 0.72 -18.42
C HIS A 213 27.32 0.14 -19.22
N VAL A 214 27.63 0.70 -20.39
CA VAL A 214 28.76 0.28 -21.24
C VAL A 214 30.09 0.40 -20.49
N GLN A 215 30.31 1.49 -19.76
CA GLN A 215 31.51 1.68 -18.93
C GLN A 215 31.57 0.64 -17.79
N ALA A 216 30.43 0.31 -17.17
CA ALA A 216 30.37 -0.70 -16.12
C ALA A 216 30.72 -2.10 -16.65
N LEU A 217 30.20 -2.49 -17.81
CA LEU A 217 30.56 -3.76 -18.46
C LEU A 217 32.06 -3.83 -18.81
N ALA A 218 32.62 -2.77 -19.39
CA ALA A 218 34.05 -2.69 -19.70
C ALA A 218 34.91 -2.88 -18.43
N ARG A 219 34.53 -2.24 -17.33
CA ARG A 219 35.21 -2.40 -16.04
C ARG A 219 35.11 -3.84 -15.52
N VAL A 220 33.91 -4.41 -15.49
CA VAL A 220 33.71 -5.80 -15.02
C VAL A 220 34.55 -6.79 -15.83
N ARG A 221 34.69 -6.55 -17.14
CA ARG A 221 35.52 -7.38 -18.01
C ARG A 221 37.00 -7.30 -17.63
N THR A 222 37.50 -6.14 -17.25
CA THR A 222 38.94 -5.94 -16.91
C THR A 222 39.25 -6.31 -15.47
N THR A 223 38.38 -6.01 -14.51
CA THR A 223 38.65 -6.17 -13.07
C THR A 223 37.93 -7.37 -12.44
N GLY A 224 36.91 -7.90 -13.09
CA GLY A 224 36.02 -8.90 -12.50
C GLY A 224 35.08 -8.35 -11.42
N ASP A 225 35.17 -7.07 -11.08
CA ASP A 225 34.41 -6.44 -9.98
C ASP A 225 33.03 -5.94 -10.45
N LEU A 226 32.00 -6.68 -10.04
CA LEU A 226 30.61 -6.29 -10.20
C LEU A 226 30.15 -5.54 -8.94
N ARG A 227 30.25 -4.22 -8.92
CA ARG A 227 29.89 -3.36 -7.75
C ARG A 227 28.46 -3.54 -7.26
N LEU A 228 27.56 -4.00 -8.13
CA LEU A 228 26.14 -4.21 -7.81
C LEU A 228 25.80 -5.68 -7.47
N LYS A 229 26.80 -6.54 -7.30
CA LYS A 229 26.56 -7.96 -6.96
C LYS A 229 25.82 -8.07 -5.62
N GLY A 230 24.63 -8.70 -5.65
CA GLY A 230 23.83 -8.91 -4.45
C GLY A 230 23.09 -7.66 -3.93
N THR A 231 23.16 -6.53 -4.65
CA THR A 231 22.46 -5.30 -4.30
C THR A 231 21.23 -5.14 -5.19
N VAL A 232 20.10 -4.77 -4.59
CA VAL A 232 18.90 -4.39 -5.33
C VAL A 232 18.99 -2.90 -5.66
N VAL A 233 18.84 -2.57 -6.93
CA VAL A 233 18.94 -1.19 -7.43
C VAL A 233 17.60 -0.78 -8.02
N THR A 234 17.10 0.39 -7.63
CA THR A 234 15.92 1.00 -8.25
C THR A 234 16.34 1.90 -9.41
N MET A 235 15.75 1.69 -10.57
CA MET A 235 16.00 2.49 -11.77
C MET A 235 14.77 2.49 -12.70
N HIS A 236 14.92 2.95 -13.94
CA HIS A 236 13.86 2.89 -14.94
C HIS A 236 14.25 1.94 -16.07
N GLY A 237 13.29 1.10 -16.46
CA GLY A 237 13.32 0.35 -17.70
C GLY A 237 12.68 1.13 -18.85
N LEU A 238 13.00 0.76 -20.09
CA LEU A 238 12.42 1.32 -21.31
C LEU A 238 11.63 0.23 -22.03
N HIS A 239 10.33 0.40 -22.16
CA HIS A 239 9.46 -0.48 -22.93
C HIS A 239 9.59 -0.22 -24.43
N LYS A 240 9.25 -1.18 -25.27
CA LYS A 240 9.32 -1.11 -26.75
C LYS A 240 8.56 0.09 -27.34
N ASP A 241 7.47 0.50 -26.71
CA ASP A 241 6.67 1.67 -27.12
C ASP A 241 7.29 3.03 -26.73
N GLY A 242 8.46 3.04 -26.09
CA GLY A 242 9.15 4.23 -25.63
C GLY A 242 8.79 4.69 -24.22
N ARG A 243 7.85 4.05 -23.55
CA ARG A 243 7.46 4.36 -22.16
C ARG A 243 8.56 3.91 -21.18
N GLU A 244 8.90 4.81 -20.26
CA GLU A 244 9.74 4.49 -19.13
C GLU A 244 8.89 4.06 -17.92
N PHE A 245 9.36 3.07 -17.17
CA PHE A 245 8.68 2.58 -15.97
C PHE A 245 9.70 2.22 -14.88
N PRO A 246 9.33 2.35 -13.60
CA PRO A 246 10.24 2.09 -12.50
C PRO A 246 10.42 0.58 -12.29
N ILE A 247 11.68 0.16 -12.14
CA ILE A 247 12.06 -1.22 -11.90
C ILE A 247 12.96 -1.35 -10.68
N GLU A 248 12.88 -2.50 -10.01
CA GLU A 248 13.92 -3.02 -9.14
C GLU A 248 14.69 -4.11 -9.86
N MET A 249 16.01 -4.04 -9.81
CA MET A 249 16.88 -4.98 -10.48
C MET A 249 17.94 -5.51 -9.52
N SER A 250 18.15 -6.82 -9.52
CA SER A 250 19.29 -7.49 -8.91
C SER A 250 20.18 -8.09 -10.00
N LEU A 251 21.50 -8.01 -9.78
CA LEU A 251 22.51 -8.48 -10.74
C LEU A 251 23.37 -9.56 -10.12
N SER A 252 23.60 -10.62 -10.89
CA SER A 252 24.61 -11.65 -10.61
C SER A 252 25.49 -11.88 -11.83
N SER A 253 26.68 -12.41 -11.63
CA SER A 253 27.61 -12.73 -12.70
C SER A 253 28.46 -13.91 -12.32
N TRP A 254 28.71 -14.79 -13.30
CA TRP A 254 29.59 -15.97 -13.16
C TRP A 254 30.34 -16.22 -14.47
N ILE A 255 31.24 -17.19 -14.47
CA ILE A 255 31.96 -17.66 -15.66
C ILE A 255 31.39 -19.03 -16.02
N SER A 256 30.95 -19.20 -17.26
CA SER A 256 30.51 -20.45 -17.87
C SER A 256 31.32 -20.66 -19.15
N ASP A 257 31.94 -21.83 -19.31
CA ASP A 257 32.75 -22.19 -20.48
C ASP A 257 33.81 -21.12 -20.87
N GLY A 258 34.43 -20.52 -19.85
CA GLY A 258 35.42 -19.45 -20.03
C GLY A 258 34.84 -18.08 -20.42
N GLN A 259 33.54 -17.97 -20.60
CA GLN A 259 32.85 -16.72 -20.90
C GLN A 259 32.10 -16.18 -19.65
N ARG A 260 32.07 -14.85 -19.53
CA ARG A 260 31.34 -14.21 -18.46
C ARG A 260 29.87 -14.06 -18.84
N VAL A 261 29.00 -14.49 -17.94
CA VAL A 261 27.56 -14.34 -18.08
C VAL A 261 27.06 -13.44 -16.95
N HIS A 262 26.15 -12.56 -17.30
CA HIS A 262 25.43 -11.68 -16.38
C HIS A 262 23.95 -12.10 -16.34
N CYS A 263 23.38 -12.16 -15.14
CA CYS A 263 21.95 -12.37 -14.94
C CYS A 263 21.36 -11.15 -14.25
N GLY A 264 20.37 -10.54 -14.87
CA GLY A 264 19.50 -9.53 -14.31
C GLY A 264 18.14 -10.11 -13.97
N ILE A 265 17.71 -10.01 -12.71
CA ILE A 265 16.32 -10.25 -12.33
C ILE A 265 15.68 -8.88 -12.14
N VAL A 266 14.64 -8.61 -12.93
CA VAL A 266 13.99 -7.30 -13.02
C VAL A 266 12.53 -7.43 -12.62
N ARG A 267 12.13 -6.59 -11.67
CA ARG A 267 10.75 -6.50 -11.17
C ARG A 267 10.17 -5.12 -11.48
N ASP A 268 8.98 -5.09 -12.05
CA ASP A 268 8.18 -3.88 -12.16
C ASP A 268 7.68 -3.45 -10.78
N ILE A 269 7.93 -2.20 -10.42
CA ILE A 269 7.47 -1.61 -9.16
C ILE A 269 6.48 -0.46 -9.39
N THR A 270 5.91 -0.33 -10.59
CA THR A 270 4.95 0.73 -10.95
C THR A 270 3.78 0.74 -9.99
N ALA A 271 3.10 -0.41 -9.81
CA ALA A 271 1.95 -0.53 -8.91
C ALA A 271 2.30 -0.17 -7.46
N ARG A 272 3.50 -0.59 -6.98
CA ARG A 272 3.98 -0.22 -5.65
C ARG A 272 4.21 1.28 -5.52
N LYS A 273 4.88 1.91 -6.48
CA LYS A 273 5.15 3.35 -6.49
C LYS A 273 3.87 4.18 -6.60
N GLU A 274 2.91 3.75 -7.39
CA GLU A 274 1.60 4.39 -7.49
C GLU A 274 0.80 4.28 -6.19
N ALA A 275 0.84 3.11 -5.52
CA ALA A 275 0.20 2.92 -4.23
C ALA A 275 0.83 3.81 -3.14
N GLU A 276 2.18 3.87 -3.07
CA GLU A 276 2.92 4.76 -2.18
C GLU A 276 2.57 6.23 -2.43
N ALA A 277 2.56 6.67 -3.70
CA ALA A 277 2.21 8.03 -4.09
C ALA A 277 0.74 8.38 -3.78
N ARG A 278 -0.19 7.41 -3.97
CA ARG A 278 -1.60 7.58 -3.62
C ARG A 278 -1.78 7.74 -2.12
N LEU A 279 -1.13 6.89 -1.32
CA LEU A 279 -1.19 6.98 0.14
C LEU A 279 -0.63 8.32 0.64
N LEU A 280 0.51 8.74 0.11
CA LEU A 280 1.12 10.04 0.45
C LEU A 280 0.19 11.21 0.08
N ARG A 281 -0.41 11.17 -1.12
CA ARG A 281 -1.39 12.19 -1.54
C ARG A 281 -2.58 12.23 -0.61
N GLN A 282 -3.13 11.08 -0.24
CA GLN A 282 -4.24 10.99 0.70
C GLN A 282 -3.90 11.56 2.08
N GLN A 283 -2.68 11.30 2.58
CA GLN A 283 -2.21 11.90 3.84
C GLN A 283 -2.11 13.43 3.75
N ILE A 284 -1.56 13.94 2.63
CA ILE A 284 -1.47 15.40 2.41
C ILE A 284 -2.86 16.03 2.34
N GLU A 285 -3.80 15.42 1.62
CA GLU A 285 -5.18 15.90 1.51
C GLU A 285 -5.88 15.90 2.88
N GLN A 286 -5.75 14.84 3.66
CA GLN A 286 -6.30 14.78 5.01
C GLN A 286 -5.73 15.87 5.92
N GLN A 287 -4.42 16.11 5.86
CA GLN A 287 -3.79 17.17 6.65
C GLN A 287 -4.26 18.56 6.19
N ALA A 288 -4.36 18.78 4.88
CA ALA A 288 -4.87 20.04 4.34
C ALA A 288 -6.33 20.32 4.77
N LEU A 289 -7.20 19.31 4.80
CA LEU A 289 -8.56 19.44 5.30
C LEU A 289 -8.59 19.82 6.79
N LEU A 290 -7.76 19.22 7.61
CA LEU A 290 -7.63 19.58 9.03
C LEU A 290 -7.14 21.03 9.21
N ASP A 291 -6.21 21.47 8.37
CA ASP A 291 -5.64 22.83 8.44
C ASP A 291 -6.61 23.92 7.97
N LEU A 292 -7.63 23.57 7.14
CA LEU A 292 -8.68 24.50 6.74
C LEU A 292 -9.70 24.76 7.84
N ILE A 293 -9.81 23.91 8.84
CA ILE A 293 -10.74 24.10 9.95
C ILE A 293 -10.33 25.36 10.74
N PRO A 294 -11.25 26.34 10.93
CA PRO A 294 -10.95 27.60 11.62
C PRO A 294 -10.89 27.45 13.16
N ALA A 295 -10.48 26.31 13.64
CA ALA A 295 -10.32 25.97 15.05
C ALA A 295 -9.05 25.15 15.27
N MET A 296 -8.59 25.06 16.51
CA MET A 296 -7.53 24.16 16.92
C MET A 296 -8.07 22.75 17.03
N VAL A 297 -7.41 21.78 16.42
CA VAL A 297 -7.83 20.37 16.39
C VAL A 297 -6.68 19.49 16.86
N TRP A 298 -6.96 18.63 17.83
CA TRP A 298 -6.04 17.60 18.32
C TRP A 298 -6.74 16.24 18.36
N TYR A 299 -6.05 15.23 17.90
CA TYR A 299 -6.36 13.83 18.16
C TYR A 299 -5.42 13.34 19.24
N LYS A 300 -5.92 12.86 20.36
CA LYS A 300 -5.13 12.37 21.48
C LYS A 300 -5.49 10.94 21.82
N ASP A 301 -4.50 10.17 22.28
CA ASP A 301 -4.74 8.84 22.84
C ASP A 301 -5.17 8.92 24.32
N ALA A 302 -5.44 7.76 24.90
CA ALA A 302 -5.80 7.63 26.32
C ALA A 302 -4.68 8.01 27.30
N HIS A 303 -3.45 8.20 26.80
CA HIS A 303 -2.27 8.59 27.58
C HIS A 303 -1.88 10.06 27.36
N ASN A 304 -2.82 10.89 26.92
CA ASN A 304 -2.64 12.32 26.65
C ASN A 304 -1.58 12.64 25.57
N ARG A 305 -1.22 11.66 24.71
CA ARG A 305 -0.30 11.90 23.58
C ARG A 305 -1.06 12.45 22.40
N ILE A 306 -0.53 13.46 21.77
CA ILE A 306 -1.05 14.06 20.55
C ILE A 306 -0.71 13.13 19.37
N LEU A 307 -1.71 12.44 18.83
CA LEU A 307 -1.56 11.57 17.67
C LEU A 307 -1.52 12.37 16.37
N ARG A 308 -2.36 13.39 16.26
CA ARG A 308 -2.43 14.33 15.14
C ARG A 308 -2.90 15.70 15.61
N ALA A 309 -2.46 16.72 14.90
CA ALA A 309 -2.92 18.07 15.12
C ALA A 309 -3.00 18.87 13.81
N ASN A 310 -3.81 19.94 13.80
CA ASN A 310 -3.78 20.87 12.70
C ASN A 310 -2.80 22.02 12.96
N ARG A 311 -2.51 22.79 11.89
CA ARG A 311 -1.58 23.92 11.95
C ARG A 311 -1.98 24.97 13.00
N ARG A 312 -3.30 25.20 13.19
CA ARG A 312 -3.78 26.17 14.20
C ARG A 312 -3.48 25.70 15.62
N ALA A 313 -3.65 24.42 15.90
CA ALA A 313 -3.30 23.84 17.20
C ALA A 313 -1.80 23.99 17.49
N ALA A 314 -0.95 23.70 16.52
CA ALA A 314 0.50 23.87 16.67
C ALA A 314 0.89 25.36 16.82
N ALA A 315 0.29 26.25 16.02
CA ALA A 315 0.54 27.68 16.07
C ALA A 315 0.14 28.32 17.41
N SER A 316 -0.90 27.82 18.09
CA SER A 316 -1.36 28.33 19.38
C SER A 316 -0.29 28.25 20.46
N ILE A 317 0.64 27.33 20.35
CA ILE A 317 1.79 27.12 21.24
C ILE A 317 3.13 27.45 20.57
N LYS A 318 3.11 28.14 19.43
CA LYS A 318 4.30 28.56 18.68
C LYS A 318 5.21 27.36 18.24
N LYS A 319 4.62 26.26 17.88
CA LYS A 319 5.27 25.04 17.39
C LYS A 319 4.81 24.69 15.97
N THR A 320 5.52 23.78 15.35
CA THR A 320 5.07 23.09 14.14
C THR A 320 4.32 21.82 14.49
N VAL A 321 3.50 21.31 13.58
CA VAL A 321 2.77 20.04 13.77
C VAL A 321 3.75 18.89 14.08
N ALA A 322 4.87 18.82 13.37
CA ALA A 322 5.90 17.79 13.59
C ALA A 322 6.57 17.84 14.97
N GLU A 323 6.60 19.01 15.62
CA GLU A 323 7.17 19.16 16.96
C GLU A 323 6.23 18.74 18.08
N ILE A 324 4.93 18.65 17.80
CA ILE A 324 3.91 18.33 18.82
C ILE A 324 3.33 16.93 18.69
N GLU A 325 3.27 16.38 17.48
CA GLU A 325 2.79 15.00 17.28
C GLU A 325 3.72 13.98 17.93
N GLY A 326 3.12 12.98 18.57
CA GLY A 326 3.82 11.96 19.36
C GLY A 326 4.20 12.37 20.79
N ARG A 327 4.02 13.65 21.15
CA ARG A 327 4.33 14.16 22.49
C ARG A 327 3.10 14.28 23.39
N SER A 328 3.34 14.33 24.71
CA SER A 328 2.27 14.56 25.68
C SER A 328 1.85 16.02 25.72
N THR A 329 0.56 16.27 25.94
CA THR A 329 0.02 17.62 26.16
C THR A 329 0.65 18.31 27.37
N ASP A 330 1.13 17.55 28.36
CA ASP A 330 1.79 18.06 29.56
C ASP A 330 3.05 18.87 29.25
N GLU A 331 3.74 18.58 28.16
CA GLU A 331 4.92 19.30 27.72
C GLU A 331 4.61 20.72 27.23
N PHE A 332 3.37 20.99 26.85
CA PHE A 332 2.95 22.24 26.23
C PHE A 332 2.03 23.07 27.12
N TYR A 333 1.28 22.45 28.02
CA TYR A 333 0.32 23.08 28.94
C TYR A 333 0.50 22.57 30.37
N PRO A 334 1.65 22.83 31.01
CA PRO A 334 1.99 22.19 32.28
C PRO A 334 1.04 22.53 33.43
N GLU A 335 0.38 23.71 33.40
CA GLU A 335 -0.55 24.13 34.44
C GLU A 335 -1.97 23.60 34.24
N GLU A 336 -2.41 23.44 32.99
CA GLU A 336 -3.77 23.03 32.63
C GLU A 336 -3.88 21.56 32.16
N ALA A 337 -2.77 20.89 31.88
CA ALA A 337 -2.75 19.57 31.27
C ALA A 337 -3.53 18.53 32.08
N GLU A 338 -3.40 18.56 33.41
CA GLU A 338 -4.11 17.61 34.29
C GLU A 338 -5.64 17.76 34.13
N ARG A 339 -6.14 18.99 34.12
CA ARG A 339 -7.56 19.28 33.95
C ARG A 339 -8.04 18.86 32.56
N TYR A 340 -7.26 19.19 31.51
CA TYR A 340 -7.60 18.81 30.15
C TYR A 340 -7.62 17.29 29.99
N HIS A 341 -6.69 16.59 30.62
CA HIS A 341 -6.60 15.14 30.59
C HIS A 341 -7.76 14.45 31.35
N GLN A 342 -8.17 15.00 32.48
CA GLN A 342 -9.34 14.49 33.22
C GLN A 342 -10.61 14.59 32.38
N ASP A 343 -10.85 15.72 31.70
CA ASP A 343 -11.96 15.89 30.78
C ASP A 343 -11.86 14.92 29.58
N ASP A 344 -10.66 14.68 29.06
CA ASP A 344 -10.42 13.74 27.98
C ASP A 344 -10.73 12.31 28.40
N LEU A 345 -10.29 11.91 29.61
CA LEU A 345 -10.58 10.59 30.18
C LEU A 345 -12.08 10.38 30.44
N GLU A 346 -12.80 11.39 30.89
CA GLU A 346 -14.25 11.32 31.04
C GLU A 346 -14.94 10.95 29.70
N VAL A 347 -14.52 11.59 28.60
CA VAL A 347 -15.04 11.31 27.26
C VAL A 347 -14.64 9.90 26.80
N ILE A 348 -13.39 9.50 27.03
CA ILE A 348 -12.86 8.18 26.63
C ILE A 348 -13.60 7.05 27.37
N VAL A 349 -13.76 7.19 28.69
CA VAL A 349 -14.39 6.16 29.54
C VAL A 349 -15.90 6.08 29.30
N SER A 350 -16.57 7.25 29.20
CA SER A 350 -18.03 7.28 28.98
C SER A 350 -18.45 6.97 27.55
N GLY A 351 -17.55 7.14 26.58
CA GLY A 351 -17.87 7.07 25.16
C GLY A 351 -18.85 8.16 24.69
N ARG A 352 -19.06 9.20 25.49
CA ARG A 352 -20.00 10.31 25.22
C ARG A 352 -19.25 11.61 24.96
N PRO A 353 -19.69 12.43 24.01
CA PRO A 353 -19.08 13.71 23.76
C PRO A 353 -19.35 14.71 24.89
N LYS A 354 -18.39 15.59 25.16
CA LYS A 354 -18.51 16.75 26.06
C LYS A 354 -18.36 18.01 25.20
N LEU A 355 -19.46 18.75 25.06
CA LEU A 355 -19.56 19.87 24.09
C LEU A 355 -19.75 21.20 24.80
N GLY A 356 -19.32 22.29 24.15
CA GLY A 356 -19.58 23.66 24.57
C GLY A 356 -18.83 24.08 25.82
N ILE A 357 -17.68 23.49 26.14
CA ILE A 357 -16.85 23.88 27.30
C ILE A 357 -16.24 25.25 27.01
N ILE A 358 -16.64 26.27 27.77
CA ILE A 358 -16.04 27.60 27.65
C ILE A 358 -14.99 27.77 28.75
N GLU A 359 -13.75 27.95 28.35
CA GLU A 359 -12.63 28.03 29.29
C GLU A 359 -11.57 29.02 28.81
N PRO A 360 -10.86 29.66 29.77
CA PRO A 360 -9.69 30.44 29.42
C PRO A 360 -8.54 29.50 29.04
N TYR A 361 -7.73 29.91 28.07
CA TYR A 361 -6.47 29.28 27.77
C TYR A 361 -5.36 30.32 27.61
N GLN A 362 -4.12 29.88 27.79
CA GLN A 362 -2.95 30.71 27.61
C GLN A 362 -2.25 30.35 26.31
N THR A 363 -2.04 31.37 25.47
CA THR A 363 -1.27 31.19 24.23
C THR A 363 0.23 31.04 24.52
N GLY A 364 1.02 30.55 23.57
CA GLY A 364 2.47 30.40 23.74
C GLY A 364 3.26 31.70 23.98
N ASP A 365 2.62 32.89 23.91
CA ASP A 365 3.15 34.20 24.29
C ASP A 365 2.61 34.74 25.62
N GLY A 366 1.82 33.92 26.33
CA GLY A 366 1.28 34.30 27.64
C GLY A 366 -0.01 35.10 27.58
N GLU A 367 -0.60 35.36 26.39
CA GLU A 367 -1.88 36.04 26.27
C GLU A 367 -3.02 35.14 26.75
N LYS A 368 -3.88 35.63 27.62
CA LYS A 368 -5.11 34.93 28.03
C LYS A 368 -6.20 35.17 27.02
N ARG A 369 -6.75 34.06 26.50
CA ARG A 369 -7.85 34.04 25.54
C ARG A 369 -8.97 33.13 26.02
N TRP A 370 -10.09 33.15 25.33
CA TRP A 370 -11.23 32.29 25.58
C TRP A 370 -11.41 31.32 24.43
N VAL A 371 -11.57 30.03 24.77
CA VAL A 371 -11.93 29.00 23.81
C VAL A 371 -13.27 28.35 24.15
N GLN A 372 -13.97 27.95 23.12
CA GLN A 372 -15.06 26.99 23.22
C GLN A 372 -14.53 25.66 22.74
N THR A 373 -14.51 24.66 23.62
CA THR A 373 -13.94 23.35 23.38
C THR A 373 -15.03 22.29 23.30
N ASP A 374 -14.98 21.47 22.26
CA ASP A 374 -15.75 20.24 22.09
C ASP A 374 -14.81 19.05 22.13
N LYS A 375 -15.16 18.03 22.91
CA LYS A 375 -14.40 16.79 23.06
C LYS A 375 -15.27 15.62 22.64
N VAL A 376 -14.83 14.85 21.66
CA VAL A 376 -15.59 13.75 21.05
C VAL A 376 -14.74 12.49 21.08
N PRO A 377 -15.31 11.32 21.44
CA PRO A 377 -14.56 10.07 21.43
C PRO A 377 -14.09 9.74 20.00
N TYR A 378 -12.82 9.36 19.86
CA TYR A 378 -12.24 8.90 18.62
C TYR A 378 -12.31 7.36 18.59
N LEU A 379 -12.99 6.82 17.58
CA LEU A 379 -13.33 5.39 17.51
C LEU A 379 -12.55 4.68 16.40
N ASP A 380 -12.26 3.39 16.62
CA ASP A 380 -11.83 2.49 15.54
C ASP A 380 -13.05 2.03 14.69
N PRO A 381 -12.83 1.34 13.55
CA PRO A 381 -13.90 0.80 12.72
C PRO A 381 -14.79 -0.23 13.43
N GLN A 382 -14.36 -0.79 14.56
CA GLN A 382 -15.10 -1.74 15.38
C GLN A 382 -15.92 -1.04 16.49
N GLY A 383 -15.76 0.29 16.64
CA GLY A 383 -16.49 1.10 17.62
C GLY A 383 -15.79 1.20 18.98
N ASN A 384 -14.55 0.73 19.13
CA ASN A 384 -13.80 0.90 20.38
C ASN A 384 -13.21 2.30 20.45
N VAL A 385 -13.18 2.90 21.64
CA VAL A 385 -12.61 4.22 21.86
C VAL A 385 -11.08 4.12 21.85
N LEU A 386 -10.45 4.75 20.86
CA LEU A 386 -8.99 4.85 20.73
C LEU A 386 -8.43 6.07 21.46
N GLY A 387 -9.25 7.08 21.72
CA GLY A 387 -8.84 8.33 22.32
C GLY A 387 -9.91 9.40 22.19
N VAL A 388 -9.49 10.66 22.14
CA VAL A 388 -10.37 11.83 22.06
C VAL A 388 -9.97 12.75 20.91
N LEU A 389 -10.96 13.26 20.20
CA LEU A 389 -10.83 14.39 19.29
C LEU A 389 -11.23 15.66 20.04
N VAL A 390 -10.32 16.59 20.14
CA VAL A 390 -10.52 17.90 20.77
C VAL A 390 -10.60 18.95 19.67
N PHE A 391 -11.66 19.73 19.68
CA PHE A 391 -11.90 20.84 18.79
C PHE A 391 -12.06 22.12 19.64
N ALA A 392 -11.16 23.06 19.53
CA ALA A 392 -11.20 24.29 20.32
C ALA A 392 -11.22 25.51 19.41
N GLN A 393 -12.28 26.29 19.52
CA GLN A 393 -12.48 27.53 18.77
C GLN A 393 -12.17 28.73 19.64
N ASP A 394 -11.30 29.65 19.18
CA ASP A 394 -11.07 30.93 19.83
C ASP A 394 -12.32 31.82 19.72
N ILE A 395 -12.90 32.15 20.85
CA ILE A 395 -14.10 33.00 20.96
C ILE A 395 -13.79 34.32 21.63
N THR A 396 -12.53 34.71 21.74
CA THR A 396 -12.09 35.90 22.47
C THR A 396 -12.71 37.18 21.89
N GLU A 397 -12.71 37.33 20.56
CA GLU A 397 -13.30 38.48 19.89
C GLU A 397 -14.81 38.57 20.14
N ARG A 398 -15.50 37.44 20.05
CA ARG A 398 -16.92 37.34 20.35
C ARG A 398 -17.22 37.75 21.79
N LYS A 399 -16.45 37.23 22.74
CA LYS A 399 -16.58 37.61 24.18
C LYS A 399 -16.34 39.10 24.42
N ARG A 400 -15.30 39.64 23.81
CA ARG A 400 -15.00 41.09 23.91
C ARG A 400 -16.13 41.94 23.32
N THR A 401 -16.71 41.52 22.20
CA THR A 401 -17.83 42.22 21.56
C THR A 401 -19.10 42.15 22.41
N GLU A 402 -19.41 40.97 22.97
CA GLU A 402 -20.54 40.79 23.89
C GLU A 402 -20.38 41.66 25.15
N GLU A 403 -19.18 41.72 25.73
CA GLU A 403 -18.90 42.50 26.92
C GLU A 403 -18.95 44.00 26.63
N ALA A 404 -18.34 44.47 25.54
CA ALA A 404 -18.42 45.86 25.09
C ALA A 404 -19.86 46.32 24.82
N LEU A 405 -20.68 45.44 24.19
CA LEU A 405 -22.09 45.73 23.96
C LEU A 405 -22.86 45.83 25.28
N ARG A 406 -22.59 44.93 26.24
CA ARG A 406 -23.18 44.97 27.58
C ARG A 406 -22.79 46.22 28.33
N GLU A 407 -21.50 46.54 28.37
CA GLU A 407 -21.01 47.76 29.00
C GLU A 407 -21.64 49.03 28.39
N SER A 408 -21.75 49.07 27.06
CA SER A 408 -22.40 50.15 26.34
C SER A 408 -23.89 50.28 26.72
N ALA A 409 -24.62 49.15 26.77
CA ALA A 409 -26.01 49.13 27.18
C ALA A 409 -26.19 49.56 28.65
N ASP A 410 -25.33 49.09 29.54
CA ASP A 410 -25.36 49.50 30.98
C ASP A 410 -25.00 50.98 31.15
N CYS A 411 -24.05 51.52 30.39
CA CYS A 411 -23.71 52.93 30.37
C CYS A 411 -24.86 53.79 29.89
N LEU A 412 -25.51 53.42 28.77
CA LEU A 412 -26.70 54.11 28.24
C LEU A 412 -27.84 54.09 29.25
N ARG A 413 -28.06 52.98 29.96
CA ARG A 413 -29.07 52.87 31.00
C ARG A 413 -28.78 53.86 32.15
N LEU A 414 -27.54 53.93 32.63
CA LEU A 414 -27.13 54.84 33.69
C LEU A 414 -27.30 56.29 33.28
N VAL A 415 -26.94 56.68 32.04
CA VAL A 415 -27.14 58.02 31.48
C VAL A 415 -28.61 58.37 31.48
N MET A 416 -29.46 57.46 31.03
CA MET A 416 -30.94 57.64 30.98
C MET A 416 -31.54 57.81 32.40
N GLU A 417 -31.09 56.98 33.34
CA GLU A 417 -31.55 57.02 34.74
C GLU A 417 -31.10 58.26 35.49
N SER A 418 -29.89 58.78 35.19
CA SER A 418 -29.30 59.96 35.84
C SER A 418 -29.72 61.28 35.20
N ALA A 419 -30.38 61.24 34.04
CA ALA A 419 -30.81 62.48 33.39
C ALA A 419 -31.82 63.23 34.22
N SER A 420 -31.54 64.51 34.44
CA SER A 420 -32.39 65.44 35.24
C SER A 420 -33.68 65.86 34.51
N ASN A 421 -33.75 65.54 33.19
CA ASN A 421 -34.91 65.85 32.38
C ASN A 421 -35.66 64.56 32.06
N GLY A 422 -36.98 64.61 31.85
CA GLY A 422 -37.75 63.52 31.35
C GLY A 422 -37.34 63.20 29.91
N ILE A 423 -37.08 61.94 29.57
CA ILE A 423 -36.74 61.48 28.23
C ILE A 423 -37.77 60.42 27.80
N ILE A 424 -38.42 60.68 26.67
CA ILE A 424 -39.35 59.74 26.03
C ILE A 424 -38.83 59.46 24.63
N VAL A 425 -38.77 58.19 24.23
CA VAL A 425 -38.46 57.78 22.85
C VAL A 425 -39.72 57.19 22.25
N VAL A 426 -40.12 57.72 21.09
CA VAL A 426 -41.31 57.25 20.35
C VAL A 426 -40.95 56.77 18.94
N ASP A 427 -41.70 55.82 18.42
CA ASP A 427 -41.61 55.37 17.02
C ASP A 427 -42.34 56.30 16.06
N ALA A 428 -42.36 55.95 14.77
CA ALA A 428 -43.02 56.67 13.70
C ALA A 428 -44.54 56.77 13.89
N GLU A 429 -45.15 55.85 14.59
CA GLU A 429 -46.57 55.75 14.89
C GLU A 429 -46.95 56.50 16.18
N GLY A 430 -45.97 57.06 16.90
CA GLY A 430 -46.16 57.76 18.17
C GLY A 430 -46.31 56.84 19.36
N MET A 431 -45.87 55.57 19.25
CA MET A 431 -45.86 54.64 20.37
C MET A 431 -44.61 54.87 21.23
N ILE A 432 -44.77 54.91 22.52
CA ILE A 432 -43.66 55.04 23.47
C ILE A 432 -42.87 53.75 23.50
N LEU A 433 -41.61 53.82 23.12
CA LEU A 433 -40.69 52.70 23.18
C LEU A 433 -39.93 52.66 24.51
N LEU A 434 -39.60 53.83 25.04
CA LEU A 434 -38.77 53.93 26.25
C LEU A 434 -39.07 55.22 26.97
N THR A 435 -39.07 55.17 28.30
CA THR A 435 -39.08 56.33 29.22
C THR A 435 -37.96 56.21 30.26
N ASN A 436 -37.46 57.35 30.74
CA ASN A 436 -36.59 57.34 31.92
C ASN A 436 -37.42 57.54 33.20
N PRO A 437 -36.89 57.22 34.40
CA PRO A 437 -37.61 57.32 35.68
C PRO A 437 -38.15 58.70 35.97
N HIS A 438 -37.53 59.75 35.41
CA HIS A 438 -37.99 61.13 35.60
C HIS A 438 -39.35 61.35 34.92
N VAL A 439 -39.58 60.81 33.74
CA VAL A 439 -40.91 60.84 33.07
C VAL A 439 -41.96 60.09 33.89
N ASP A 440 -41.62 58.88 34.34
CA ASP A 440 -42.54 58.03 35.10
C ASP A 440 -43.02 58.78 36.36
N THR A 441 -42.03 59.37 37.09
CA THR A 441 -42.32 60.18 38.31
C THR A 441 -43.14 61.45 37.97
N GLN A 442 -42.76 62.19 36.90
CA GLN A 442 -43.37 63.44 36.54
C GLN A 442 -44.83 63.30 36.10
N PHE A 443 -45.11 62.20 35.40
CA PHE A 443 -46.45 61.88 34.90
C PHE A 443 -47.24 60.93 35.83
N GLY A 444 -46.65 60.46 36.93
CA GLY A 444 -47.32 59.65 37.94
C GLY A 444 -47.60 58.20 37.52
N TYR A 445 -46.78 57.62 36.63
CA TYR A 445 -46.86 56.22 36.22
C TYR A 445 -45.83 55.37 36.94
N GLU A 446 -46.09 54.08 37.07
CA GLU A 446 -45.13 53.13 37.55
C GLU A 446 -44.07 52.82 36.48
N ARG A 447 -42.89 52.40 36.90
CA ARG A 447 -41.79 52.07 36.00
C ARG A 447 -42.19 50.97 34.99
N GLY A 448 -42.05 51.27 33.69
CA GLY A 448 -42.36 50.30 32.60
C GLY A 448 -43.85 50.29 32.22
N GLU A 449 -44.68 51.12 32.79
CA GLU A 449 -46.12 51.19 32.47
C GLU A 449 -46.40 51.99 31.17
N LEU A 450 -45.52 52.90 30.81
CA LEU A 450 -45.65 53.76 29.63
C LEU A 450 -45.17 53.13 28.32
N PRO A 451 -44.09 52.35 28.27
CA PRO A 451 -43.69 51.68 27.02
C PRO A 451 -44.81 50.84 26.39
N GLY A 452 -44.98 50.94 25.09
CA GLY A 452 -46.07 50.31 24.33
C GLY A 452 -47.40 51.05 24.37
N GLN A 453 -47.46 52.22 25.02
CA GLN A 453 -48.62 53.10 25.03
C GLN A 453 -48.43 54.23 24.02
N PRO A 454 -49.54 54.79 23.44
CA PRO A 454 -49.46 55.97 22.59
C PRO A 454 -49.08 57.18 23.43
N VAL A 455 -48.17 58.02 22.93
CA VAL A 455 -47.67 59.21 23.62
C VAL A 455 -48.79 60.24 23.90
N GLU A 456 -49.86 60.24 23.12
CA GLU A 456 -51.04 61.07 23.35
C GLU A 456 -51.75 60.80 24.69
N ARG A 457 -51.43 59.65 25.32
CA ARG A 457 -51.93 59.31 26.66
C ARG A 457 -51.42 60.32 27.72
N LEU A 458 -50.27 60.93 27.47
CA LEU A 458 -49.65 61.94 28.30
C LEU A 458 -50.21 63.37 28.08
N MET A 459 -51.24 63.51 27.23
CA MET A 459 -51.83 64.80 26.90
C MET A 459 -53.31 64.84 27.23
N PRO A 460 -53.83 66.00 27.68
CA PRO A 460 -55.30 66.22 27.82
C PRO A 460 -56.08 65.96 26.54
N ALA A 461 -57.30 65.37 26.63
CA ALA A 461 -58.08 64.96 25.49
C ALA A 461 -58.36 66.12 24.48
N ARG A 462 -58.50 67.35 24.97
CA ARG A 462 -58.70 68.54 24.15
C ARG A 462 -57.52 68.96 23.30
N LEU A 463 -56.31 68.50 23.66
CA LEU A 463 -55.03 68.80 22.98
C LEU A 463 -54.52 67.62 22.13
N ARG A 464 -55.25 66.54 22.09
CA ARG A 464 -54.83 65.37 21.30
C ARG A 464 -55.08 65.65 19.80
N PRO A 465 -54.06 65.42 18.97
CA PRO A 465 -54.23 65.63 17.52
C PRO A 465 -55.31 64.70 16.96
N GLN A 466 -56.02 65.15 15.92
CA GLN A 466 -56.92 64.25 15.19
C GLN A 466 -56.16 63.18 14.46
N ALA A 467 -56.75 62.03 14.24
CA ALA A 467 -56.07 60.84 13.70
C ALA A 467 -55.25 61.08 12.42
N SER A 468 -55.66 62.09 11.60
CA SER A 468 -54.99 62.51 10.36
C SER A 468 -53.67 63.29 10.63
N ASP A 469 -53.50 63.91 11.80
CA ASP A 469 -52.38 64.82 12.11
C ASP A 469 -51.40 64.24 13.11
N ARG A 470 -51.61 62.99 13.54
CA ARG A 470 -50.77 62.31 14.54
C ARG A 470 -49.30 62.32 14.19
N ALA A 471 -48.95 62.11 12.95
CA ALA A 471 -47.59 62.14 12.47
C ALA A 471 -46.94 63.53 12.50
N GLY A 472 -47.73 64.62 12.50
CA GLY A 472 -47.22 66.02 12.42
C GLY A 472 -46.80 66.65 13.76
N VAL A 473 -47.26 66.11 14.91
CA VAL A 473 -47.03 66.72 16.21
C VAL A 473 -45.73 66.19 16.86
N PHE A 474 -45.42 64.93 16.62
CA PHE A 474 -44.26 64.24 17.20
C PHE A 474 -43.23 63.79 16.16
N LEU A 475 -43.50 63.94 14.86
CA LEU A 475 -42.59 63.66 13.77
C LEU A 475 -42.21 64.95 13.06
N ILE A 476 -40.97 65.33 13.19
CA ILE A 476 -40.34 66.32 12.32
C ILE A 476 -40.05 65.60 10.99
N ARG A 477 -40.39 66.23 9.84
CA ARG A 477 -40.05 65.67 8.53
C ARG A 477 -38.56 65.43 8.40
N PRO A 478 -38.10 64.39 7.74
CA PRO A 478 -36.66 63.98 7.67
C PRO A 478 -35.72 65.09 7.17
N ASP A 479 -36.22 66.08 6.48
CA ASP A 479 -35.44 67.20 5.91
C ASP A 479 -35.10 68.29 6.94
N ASP A 480 -35.73 68.31 8.10
CA ASP A 480 -35.51 69.30 9.14
C ASP A 480 -34.64 68.71 10.26
N ARG A 481 -33.32 68.74 10.06
CA ARG A 481 -32.29 68.23 11.01
C ARG A 481 -32.09 69.13 12.24
N SER A 482 -32.88 70.20 12.42
CA SER A 482 -32.80 71.10 13.55
C SER A 482 -33.62 70.59 14.74
N VAL A 483 -33.03 70.68 15.94
CA VAL A 483 -33.79 70.49 17.18
C VAL A 483 -34.97 71.43 17.17
N SER A 484 -36.18 70.89 17.30
CA SER A 484 -37.38 71.76 17.39
C SER A 484 -37.24 72.78 18.49
N PRO A 485 -37.73 74.01 18.28
CA PRO A 485 -37.75 75.02 19.37
C PRO A 485 -38.50 74.47 20.58
N VAL A 486 -38.07 74.88 21.74
CA VAL A 486 -38.76 74.53 23.00
C VAL A 486 -40.24 74.87 22.86
N ARG A 487 -41.12 73.89 23.06
CA ARG A 487 -42.58 74.07 23.00
C ARG A 487 -43.15 73.97 24.43
N GLU A 488 -43.95 74.94 24.81
CA GLU A 488 -44.77 74.82 26.01
C GLU A 488 -45.96 73.93 25.78
N CYS A 489 -46.15 72.94 26.64
CA CYS A 489 -47.20 71.92 26.53
C CYS A 489 -47.87 71.73 27.89
N VAL A 490 -49.06 71.16 27.87
CA VAL A 490 -49.79 70.71 29.06
C VAL A 490 -49.78 69.22 29.11
N GLY A 491 -49.20 68.62 30.16
CA GLY A 491 -49.19 67.20 30.43
C GLY A 491 -50.37 66.77 31.28
N LEU A 492 -50.78 65.49 31.08
CA LEU A 492 -51.83 64.83 31.84
C LEU A 492 -51.19 63.70 32.66
N ARG A 493 -51.26 63.79 33.98
CA ARG A 493 -50.82 62.71 34.87
C ARG A 493 -51.82 61.58 34.90
N LYS A 494 -51.40 60.42 35.40
CA LYS A 494 -52.22 59.24 35.58
C LYS A 494 -53.46 59.47 36.47
N ASP A 495 -53.35 60.35 37.45
CA ASP A 495 -54.44 60.77 38.33
C ASP A 495 -55.42 61.79 37.73
N GLY A 496 -55.17 62.20 36.49
CA GLY A 496 -56.02 63.15 35.77
C GLY A 496 -55.62 64.64 36.02
N THR A 497 -54.60 64.91 36.77
CA THR A 497 -54.12 66.33 36.99
C THR A 497 -53.34 66.81 35.77
N GLU A 498 -53.60 68.06 35.36
CA GLU A 498 -52.84 68.73 34.31
C GLU A 498 -51.73 69.57 34.88
N PHE A 499 -50.57 69.62 34.16
CA PHE A 499 -49.41 70.42 34.59
C PHE A 499 -48.68 71.00 33.35
N PRO A 500 -48.11 72.19 33.44
CA PRO A 500 -47.35 72.79 32.37
C PRO A 500 -45.95 72.12 32.30
N PHE A 501 -45.48 71.87 31.11
CA PHE A 501 -44.12 71.39 30.84
C PHE A 501 -43.60 71.98 29.55
N THR A 502 -42.27 71.94 29.37
CA THR A 502 -41.66 72.25 28.08
C THR A 502 -41.07 70.96 27.43
N MET A 503 -41.18 70.86 26.15
CA MET A 503 -40.57 69.76 25.45
C MET A 503 -39.69 70.21 24.28
N THR A 504 -38.69 69.42 23.97
CA THR A 504 -37.92 69.49 22.73
C THR A 504 -37.97 68.14 22.03
N LEU A 505 -38.09 68.21 20.70
CA LEU A 505 -38.13 67.03 19.86
C LEU A 505 -36.85 66.91 19.02
N THR A 506 -36.20 65.75 19.04
CA THR A 506 -35.03 65.45 18.22
C THR A 506 -35.30 64.20 17.40
N PRO A 507 -35.35 64.29 16.05
CA PRO A 507 -35.51 63.11 15.22
C PRO A 507 -34.23 62.28 15.22
N LEU A 508 -34.37 60.94 15.32
CA LEU A 508 -33.30 59.98 15.28
C LEU A 508 -33.56 58.95 14.17
N MET A 509 -32.79 59.02 13.10
CA MET A 509 -32.83 58.01 12.04
C MET A 509 -31.95 56.82 12.40
N THR A 510 -32.50 55.65 12.40
CA THR A 510 -31.78 54.39 12.60
C THR A 510 -32.01 53.47 11.40
N THR A 511 -31.28 52.34 11.36
CA THR A 511 -31.52 51.29 10.35
C THR A 511 -32.90 50.68 10.43
N ASN A 512 -33.56 50.78 11.59
CA ASN A 512 -34.90 50.20 11.83
C ASN A 512 -36.04 51.21 11.66
N GLY A 513 -35.74 52.47 11.29
CA GLY A 513 -36.74 53.51 11.05
C GLY A 513 -36.45 54.83 11.74
N LEU A 514 -37.46 55.72 11.64
CA LEU A 514 -37.41 57.03 12.27
C LEU A 514 -38.00 56.96 13.68
N TYR A 515 -37.23 57.46 14.64
CA TYR A 515 -37.64 57.63 16.02
C TYR A 515 -37.60 59.11 16.39
N SER A 516 -38.32 59.47 17.43
CA SER A 516 -38.23 60.81 17.99
C SER A 516 -37.88 60.73 19.47
N VAL A 517 -36.87 61.47 19.85
CA VAL A 517 -36.50 61.65 21.28
C VAL A 517 -37.15 62.95 21.78
N VAL A 518 -37.99 62.82 22.77
CA VAL A 518 -38.70 63.91 23.41
C VAL A 518 -38.07 64.20 24.77
N ALA A 519 -37.42 65.31 24.92
CA ALA A 519 -36.95 65.76 26.25
C ALA A 519 -38.03 66.64 26.89
N VAL A 520 -38.42 66.27 28.12
CA VAL A 520 -39.49 66.89 28.89
C VAL A 520 -38.88 67.61 30.13
N ASN A 521 -39.13 68.92 30.23
CA ASN A 521 -38.68 69.69 31.37
C ASN A 521 -39.89 70.30 32.11
N GLN A 522 -39.85 70.34 33.38
CA GLN A 522 -40.87 71.05 34.16
C GLN A 522 -40.78 72.57 33.87
N ALA A 523 -41.90 73.17 33.48
CA ALA A 523 -41.91 74.65 33.34
C ALA A 523 -41.64 75.29 34.66
N GLN A 524 -40.53 76.06 34.75
CA GLN A 524 -40.34 76.91 35.93
C GLN A 524 -41.48 77.93 35.92
N GLY A 525 -42.30 77.87 36.98
CA GLY A 525 -43.39 78.83 37.12
C GLY A 525 -42.86 80.27 37.13
N ILE A 526 -43.28 81.01 36.10
CA ILE A 526 -43.19 82.49 36.22
C ILE A 526 -44.18 82.84 37.30
N ALA A 527 -43.65 83.25 38.46
CA ALA A 527 -44.41 83.80 39.57
C ALA A 527 -45.03 85.12 39.24
#